data_75c07e35f131883db8719d5835fa6ae5
#
_entry.id   75c07e35f131883db8719d5835fa6ae5
#
_cell.length_a   1.000
_cell.length_b   1.000
_cell.length_c   1.000
_cell.angle_alpha   90.00
_cell.angle_beta   90.00
_cell.angle_gamma   90.00
#
_symmetry.space_group_name_H-M   'P 1'
#
loop_
_entity.id
_entity.type
_entity.pdbx_description
1 polymer ?
#
loop_
_entity_poly.entity_id
_entity_poly.type
_entity_poly.pdbx_seq_one_letter_code
_entity_poly.pdbx_strand_id
1 'polypeptide(L)'
;MYQALEKAGGVAENLTWELYRDTLVEQAEQGVDYFTIHSGILQEHLPAAGRRMTGIVSRGGAIMAKWCKTNNRENFLYTHFDEICEILRSYDIAISLGDALRPGCIADANDEAQFGELKVLGELTLLAWE
;
A
#
# COMPACT_ATOMS: atom_id res chain seq x y z
N MET A 1 8.53 -0.57 -1.55
CA MET A 1 8.02 -1.97 -1.58
C MET A 1 9.06 -2.96 -2.10
N TYR A 2 9.61 -2.80 -3.31
CA TYR A 2 10.51 -3.82 -3.91
C TYR A 2 11.80 -4.04 -3.15
N GLN A 3 12.47 -2.99 -2.69
CA GLN A 3 13.69 -3.11 -1.89
C GLN A 3 13.41 -3.83 -0.55
N ALA A 4 12.29 -3.53 0.10
CA ALA A 4 11.88 -4.27 1.30
C ALA A 4 11.59 -5.74 0.99
N LEU A 5 10.95 -6.03 -0.17
CA LEU A 5 10.71 -7.41 -0.60
C LEU A 5 12.02 -8.17 -0.86
N GLU A 6 13.01 -7.52 -1.49
CA GLU A 6 14.34 -8.11 -1.70
C GLU A 6 15.02 -8.45 -0.37
N LYS A 7 14.98 -7.52 0.60
CA LYS A 7 15.48 -7.75 1.97
C LYS A 7 14.75 -8.90 2.69
N ALA A 8 13.47 -9.14 2.36
CA ALA A 8 12.68 -10.27 2.84
C ALA A 8 12.97 -11.60 2.08
N GLY A 9 14.03 -11.65 1.27
CA GLY A 9 14.38 -12.82 0.46
C GLY A 9 13.49 -13.05 -0.76
N GLY A 10 12.79 -12.01 -1.23
CA GLY A 10 11.87 -12.08 -2.37
C GLY A 10 10.52 -12.72 -2.07
N VAL A 11 10.24 -13.03 -0.81
CA VAL A 11 9.01 -13.71 -0.36
C VAL A 11 8.09 -12.68 0.30
N ALA A 12 6.95 -12.40 -0.32
CA ALA A 12 6.02 -11.36 0.15
C ALA A 12 5.53 -11.63 1.59
N GLU A 13 5.29 -12.89 1.93
CA GLU A 13 4.80 -13.34 3.23
C GLU A 13 5.76 -13.01 4.38
N ASN A 14 7.06 -12.89 4.08
CA ASN A 14 8.10 -12.59 5.05
C ASN A 14 8.29 -11.08 5.31
N LEU A 15 7.56 -10.23 4.59
CA LEU A 15 7.57 -8.80 4.86
C LEU A 15 7.03 -8.53 6.28
N THR A 16 7.69 -7.62 6.99
CA THR A 16 7.23 -7.10 8.27
C THR A 16 7.16 -5.58 8.23
N TRP A 17 6.39 -5.00 9.15
CA TRP A 17 6.35 -3.55 9.29
C TRP A 17 7.75 -2.99 9.58
N GLU A 18 8.49 -3.60 10.49
CA GLU A 18 9.84 -3.16 10.90
C GLU A 18 10.79 -3.12 9.69
N LEU A 19 10.80 -4.18 8.88
CA LEU A 19 11.64 -4.24 7.68
C LEU A 19 11.25 -3.18 6.64
N TYR A 20 9.95 -2.95 6.48
CA TYR A 20 9.45 -1.91 5.57
C TYR A 20 9.78 -0.52 6.10
N ARG A 21 9.55 -0.24 7.39
CA ARG A 21 9.88 1.02 8.06
C ARG A 21 11.37 1.35 7.92
N ASP A 22 12.25 0.40 8.22
CA ASP A 22 13.69 0.62 8.16
C ASP A 22 14.14 0.90 6.72
N THR A 23 13.50 0.24 5.73
CA THR A 23 13.75 0.52 4.30
C THR A 23 13.22 1.90 3.90
N LEU A 24 12.08 2.33 4.44
CA LEU A 24 11.51 3.65 4.20
C LEU A 24 12.47 4.75 4.73
N VAL A 25 12.96 4.60 5.95
CA VAL A 25 13.92 5.52 6.57
C VAL A 25 15.23 5.57 5.77
N GLU A 26 15.78 4.43 5.39
CA GLU A 26 17.00 4.37 4.57
C GLU A 26 16.84 5.14 3.25
N GLN A 27 15.69 5.00 2.57
CA GLN A 27 15.43 5.74 1.35
C GLN A 27 15.17 7.24 1.61
N ALA A 28 14.54 7.58 2.73
CA ALA A 28 14.36 8.96 3.14
C ALA A 28 15.70 9.67 3.38
N GLU A 29 16.64 9.00 4.05
CA GLU A 29 18.01 9.49 4.26
C GLU A 29 18.79 9.69 2.95
N GLN A 30 18.43 8.95 1.88
CA GLN A 30 19.00 9.13 0.53
C GLN A 30 18.45 10.35 -0.20
N GLY A 31 17.47 11.04 0.36
CA GLY A 31 16.96 12.31 -0.16
C GLY A 31 15.88 12.17 -1.24
N VAL A 32 14.97 11.22 -1.13
CA VAL A 32 13.81 11.13 -2.03
C VAL A 32 12.81 12.25 -1.75
N ASP A 33 12.16 12.77 -2.79
CA ASP A 33 11.19 13.86 -2.67
C ASP A 33 9.79 13.38 -2.30
N TYR A 34 9.42 12.16 -2.69
CA TYR A 34 8.11 11.57 -2.37
C TYR A 34 8.15 10.04 -2.39
N PHE A 35 7.19 9.43 -1.69
CA PHE A 35 6.92 8.00 -1.75
C PHE A 35 5.52 7.72 -2.26
N THR A 36 5.38 6.70 -3.11
CA THR A 36 4.09 6.12 -3.44
C THR A 36 3.85 4.90 -2.55
N ILE A 37 2.82 4.97 -1.71
CA ILE A 37 2.51 3.96 -0.68
C ILE A 37 1.08 3.45 -0.89
N HIS A 38 0.92 2.12 -0.95
CA HIS A 38 -0.38 1.45 -1.14
C HIS A 38 -1.05 1.14 0.22
N SER A 39 -1.44 2.20 0.94
CA SER A 39 -2.08 2.07 2.26
C SER A 39 -3.59 1.79 2.20
N GLY A 40 -4.25 2.07 1.06
CA GLY A 40 -5.71 2.01 0.93
C GLY A 40 -6.28 0.63 0.66
N ILE A 41 -5.47 -0.36 0.28
CA ILE A 41 -5.95 -1.73 0.08
C ILE A 41 -6.13 -2.44 1.43
N LEU A 42 -7.36 -2.86 1.71
CA LEU A 42 -7.72 -3.58 2.94
C LEU A 42 -8.16 -5.02 2.65
N GLN A 43 -8.14 -5.87 3.68
CA GLN A 43 -8.60 -7.26 3.54
C GLN A 43 -10.03 -7.36 3.00
N GLU A 44 -10.92 -6.46 3.42
CA GLU A 44 -12.32 -6.43 2.98
C GLU A 44 -12.48 -6.21 1.47
N HIS A 45 -11.50 -5.59 0.81
CA HIS A 45 -11.51 -5.36 -0.65
C HIS A 45 -11.11 -6.59 -1.47
N LEU A 46 -10.40 -7.56 -0.87
CA LEU A 46 -9.80 -8.68 -1.61
C LEU A 46 -10.83 -9.59 -2.31
N PRO A 47 -12.01 -9.88 -1.72
CA PRO A 47 -13.03 -10.66 -2.42
C PRO A 47 -13.55 -9.95 -3.68
N ALA A 48 -13.75 -8.64 -3.64
CA ALA A 48 -14.16 -7.85 -4.80
C ALA A 48 -13.08 -7.85 -5.89
N ALA A 49 -11.81 -7.60 -5.52
CA ALA A 49 -10.67 -7.66 -6.43
C ALA A 49 -10.50 -9.04 -7.07
N GLY A 50 -10.82 -10.11 -6.35
CA GLY A 50 -10.75 -11.49 -6.87
C GLY A 50 -11.81 -11.83 -7.94
N ARG A 51 -12.88 -11.03 -8.06
CA ARG A 51 -13.92 -11.19 -9.10
C ARG A 51 -13.61 -10.45 -10.40
N ARG A 52 -12.54 -9.63 -10.41
CA ARG A 52 -12.15 -8.83 -11.58
C ARG A 52 -11.63 -9.67 -12.73
N MET A 53 -11.81 -9.15 -13.95
CA MET A 53 -11.27 -9.74 -15.17
C MET A 53 -9.73 -9.70 -15.17
N THR A 54 -9.13 -8.59 -14.76
CA THR A 54 -7.66 -8.41 -14.75
C THR A 54 -7.06 -8.51 -13.34
N GLY A 55 -7.86 -8.75 -12.31
CA GLY A 55 -7.39 -8.85 -10.94
C GLY A 55 -6.73 -7.55 -10.44
N ILE A 56 -5.59 -7.68 -9.78
CA ILE A 56 -4.81 -6.55 -9.25
C ILE A 56 -3.62 -6.28 -10.17
N VAL A 57 -3.68 -5.19 -10.93
CA VAL A 57 -2.63 -4.82 -11.91
C VAL A 57 -1.47 -4.04 -11.29
N SER A 58 -1.66 -3.49 -10.10
CA SER A 58 -0.60 -2.86 -9.32
C SER A 58 0.33 -3.91 -8.73
N ARG A 59 1.64 -3.85 -9.02
CA ARG A 59 2.61 -4.79 -8.43
C ARG A 59 2.69 -4.66 -6.91
N GLY A 60 2.81 -3.44 -6.39
CA GLY A 60 2.85 -3.19 -4.95
C GLY A 60 1.54 -3.60 -4.27
N GLY A 61 0.41 -3.31 -4.90
CA GLY A 61 -0.91 -3.75 -4.45
C GLY A 61 -1.05 -5.27 -4.43
N ALA A 62 -0.56 -5.97 -5.46
CA ALA A 62 -0.59 -7.44 -5.51
C ALA A 62 0.28 -8.09 -4.42
N ILE A 63 1.46 -7.52 -4.15
CA ILE A 63 2.33 -7.98 -3.05
C ILE A 63 1.60 -7.83 -1.71
N MET A 64 0.98 -6.68 -1.47
CA MET A 64 0.25 -6.40 -0.24
C MET A 64 -0.99 -7.27 -0.08
N ALA A 65 -1.77 -7.45 -1.16
CA ALA A 65 -2.92 -8.36 -1.18
C ALA A 65 -2.51 -9.80 -0.84
N LYS A 66 -1.42 -10.29 -1.43
CA LYS A 66 -0.86 -11.60 -1.12
C LYS A 66 -0.44 -11.69 0.35
N TRP A 67 0.25 -10.68 0.86
CA TRP A 67 0.66 -10.61 2.26
C TRP A 67 -0.54 -10.68 3.21
N CYS A 68 -1.57 -9.84 2.99
CA CYS A 68 -2.78 -9.82 3.80
C CYS A 68 -3.48 -11.18 3.81
N LYS A 69 -3.64 -11.79 2.62
CA LYS A 69 -4.29 -13.08 2.47
C LYS A 69 -3.54 -14.22 3.16
N THR A 70 -2.21 -14.29 2.98
CA THR A 70 -1.40 -15.40 3.52
C THR A 70 -1.23 -15.29 5.03
N ASN A 71 -1.01 -14.09 5.55
CA ASN A 71 -0.84 -13.86 6.98
C ASN A 71 -2.17 -13.71 7.73
N ASN A 72 -3.31 -13.63 7.03
CA ASN A 72 -4.62 -13.33 7.60
C ASN A 72 -4.59 -12.10 8.52
N ARG A 73 -3.93 -11.04 8.06
CA ARG A 73 -3.74 -9.79 8.79
C ARG A 73 -4.02 -8.60 7.88
N GLU A 74 -4.45 -7.49 8.49
CA GLU A 74 -4.67 -6.25 7.77
C GLU A 74 -3.36 -5.65 7.27
N ASN A 75 -3.46 -4.92 6.16
CA ASN A 75 -2.35 -4.20 5.53
C ASN A 75 -1.58 -3.36 6.55
N PHE A 76 -0.32 -3.71 6.79
CA PHE A 76 0.51 -2.98 7.77
C PHE A 76 0.78 -1.53 7.34
N LEU A 77 0.70 -1.19 6.06
CA LEU A 77 0.83 0.19 5.58
C LEU A 77 -0.40 1.04 5.96
N TYR A 78 -1.54 0.40 6.19
CA TYR A 78 -2.73 1.04 6.72
C TYR A 78 -2.66 1.15 8.24
N THR A 79 -2.36 0.04 8.93
CA THR A 79 -2.35 0.01 10.40
C THR A 79 -1.25 0.84 11.05
N HIS A 80 -0.18 1.16 10.31
CA HIS A 80 0.93 2.02 10.74
C HIS A 80 1.01 3.32 9.93
N PHE A 81 -0.13 3.78 9.41
CA PHE A 81 -0.15 4.95 8.55
C PHE A 81 0.32 6.23 9.26
N ASP A 82 -0.05 6.38 10.53
CA ASP A 82 0.40 7.51 11.35
C ASP A 82 1.93 7.53 11.51
N GLU A 83 2.54 6.37 11.77
CA GLU A 83 4.00 6.25 11.86
C GLU A 83 4.68 6.59 10.52
N ILE A 84 4.05 6.20 9.39
CA ILE A 84 4.53 6.58 8.05
C ILE A 84 4.50 8.10 7.89
N CYS A 85 3.40 8.75 8.24
CA CYS A 85 3.25 10.20 8.16
C CYS A 85 4.31 10.92 9.02
N GLU A 86 4.57 10.47 10.24
CA GLU A 86 5.60 11.03 11.11
C GLU A 86 7.02 10.90 10.53
N ILE A 87 7.34 9.74 9.93
CA ILE A 87 8.61 9.55 9.25
C ILE A 87 8.73 10.53 8.09
N LEU A 88 7.73 10.58 7.19
CA LEU A 88 7.77 11.46 6.01
C LEU A 88 7.87 12.92 6.40
N ARG A 89 7.13 13.34 7.43
CA ARG A 89 7.17 14.70 7.99
C ARG A 89 8.57 15.06 8.51
N SER A 90 9.25 14.13 9.18
CA SER A 90 10.58 14.38 9.75
C SER A 90 11.68 14.60 8.68
N TYR A 91 11.45 14.11 7.46
CA TYR A 91 12.34 14.26 6.31
C TYR A 91 11.81 15.23 5.24
N ASP A 92 10.69 15.91 5.49
CA ASP A 92 10.03 16.81 4.53
C ASP A 92 9.71 16.13 3.19
N ILE A 93 9.18 14.91 3.24
CA ILE A 93 8.88 14.07 2.09
C ILE A 93 7.37 14.04 1.84
N ALA A 94 6.96 14.26 0.59
CA ALA A 94 5.57 14.16 0.19
C ALA A 94 5.10 12.70 0.10
N ILE A 95 3.82 12.46 0.41
CA ILE A 95 3.18 11.16 0.18
C ILE A 95 2.32 11.18 -1.08
N SER A 96 2.46 10.14 -1.90
CA SER A 96 1.54 9.78 -2.96
C SER A 96 0.78 8.53 -2.51
N LEU A 97 -0.52 8.68 -2.24
CA LEU A 97 -1.39 7.55 -1.88
C LEU A 97 -1.69 6.74 -3.14
N GLY A 98 -1.01 5.60 -3.27
CA GLY A 98 -1.08 4.76 -4.45
C GLY A 98 -2.35 3.91 -4.48
N ASP A 99 -3.04 3.92 -5.63
CA ASP A 99 -4.22 3.12 -5.90
C ASP A 99 -3.82 1.67 -6.25
N ALA A 100 -3.83 0.80 -5.25
CA ALA A 100 -3.52 -0.62 -5.41
C ALA A 100 -4.58 -1.34 -6.25
N LEU A 101 -5.83 -0.89 -6.16
CA LEU A 101 -7.00 -1.48 -6.81
C LEU A 101 -7.49 -0.69 -8.04
N ARG A 102 -6.62 0.11 -8.67
CA ARG A 102 -6.96 0.70 -9.96
C ARG A 102 -7.33 -0.38 -10.98
N PRO A 103 -8.35 -0.18 -11.84
CA PRO A 103 -8.77 -1.18 -12.82
C PRO A 103 -7.72 -1.34 -13.94
N GLY A 104 -7.57 -2.57 -14.43
CA GLY A 104 -6.70 -2.88 -15.58
C GLY A 104 -7.44 -2.89 -16.92
N CYS A 105 -8.77 -2.87 -16.91
CA CYS A 105 -9.61 -2.84 -18.10
C CYS A 105 -10.94 -2.11 -17.84
N ILE A 106 -11.66 -1.78 -18.91
CA ILE A 106 -12.95 -1.08 -18.81
C ILE A 106 -13.99 -1.90 -18.06
N ALA A 107 -13.96 -3.23 -18.16
CA ALA A 107 -14.92 -4.10 -17.46
C ALA A 107 -14.79 -4.03 -15.93
N ASP A 108 -13.61 -3.72 -15.42
CA ASP A 108 -13.33 -3.60 -13.98
C ASP A 108 -13.44 -2.15 -13.49
N ALA A 109 -13.59 -1.17 -14.39
CA ALA A 109 -13.66 0.24 -14.03
C ALA A 109 -14.91 0.56 -13.22
N ASN A 110 -14.75 1.39 -12.18
CA ASN A 110 -15.82 1.83 -11.28
C ASN A 110 -16.49 0.68 -10.51
N ASP A 111 -15.76 -0.40 -10.27
CA ASP A 111 -16.25 -1.51 -9.48
C ASP A 111 -16.16 -1.25 -7.95
N GLU A 112 -16.72 -2.18 -7.19
CA GLU A 112 -16.72 -2.14 -5.72
C GLU A 112 -15.32 -2.04 -5.12
N ALA A 113 -14.33 -2.73 -5.72
CA ALA A 113 -12.95 -2.72 -5.24
C ALA A 113 -12.29 -1.34 -5.43
N GLN A 114 -12.50 -0.71 -6.58
CA GLN A 114 -11.95 0.63 -6.85
C GLN A 114 -12.55 1.67 -5.91
N PHE A 115 -13.87 1.71 -5.77
CA PHE A 115 -14.54 2.68 -4.90
C PHE A 115 -14.29 2.42 -3.42
N GLY A 116 -14.18 1.14 -3.00
CA GLY A 116 -13.81 0.79 -1.63
C GLY A 116 -12.45 1.36 -1.25
N GLU A 117 -11.43 1.11 -2.08
CA GLU A 117 -10.09 1.69 -1.86
C GLU A 117 -10.11 3.21 -1.90
N LEU A 118 -10.80 3.81 -2.86
CA LEU A 118 -10.86 5.28 -3.01
C LEU A 118 -11.42 5.96 -1.75
N LYS A 119 -12.42 5.37 -1.12
CA LYS A 119 -12.97 5.86 0.15
C LYS A 119 -11.90 5.86 1.25
N VAL A 120 -11.17 4.77 1.41
CA VAL A 120 -10.08 4.66 2.40
C VAL A 120 -8.96 5.66 2.09
N LEU A 121 -8.58 5.82 0.81
CA LEU A 121 -7.57 6.81 0.41
C LEU A 121 -8.01 8.23 0.76
N GLY A 122 -9.30 8.55 0.63
CA GLY A 122 -9.87 9.84 1.06
C GLY A 122 -9.72 10.06 2.57
N GLU A 123 -10.02 9.05 3.39
CA GLU A 123 -9.85 9.10 4.84
C GLU A 123 -8.37 9.26 5.23
N LEU A 124 -7.47 8.52 4.62
CA LEU A 124 -6.02 8.63 4.84
C LEU A 124 -5.45 9.99 4.40
N THR A 125 -6.02 10.60 3.36
CA THR A 125 -5.64 11.95 2.93
C THR A 125 -5.92 12.98 4.02
N LEU A 126 -7.07 12.88 4.68
CA LEU A 126 -7.41 13.80 5.78
C LEU A 126 -6.45 13.62 6.95
N LEU A 127 -6.10 12.39 7.31
CA LEU A 127 -5.11 12.10 8.36
C LEU A 127 -3.71 12.65 8.00
N ALA A 128 -3.30 12.55 6.74
CA ALA A 128 -2.00 13.04 6.31
C ALA A 128 -1.89 14.57 6.31
N TRP A 129 -3.02 15.29 6.34
CA TRP A 129 -3.06 16.75 6.39
C TRP A 129 -3.03 17.32 7.81
N GLU A 130 -3.25 16.52 8.84
CA GLU A 130 -3.15 16.88 10.25
C GLU A 130 -1.68 16.93 10.75
#